data_52a9e916f4273d75b44af280d179c708
#
_entry.id   52a9e916f4273d75b44af280d179c708
#
_cell.length_a   1.000
_cell.length_b   1.000
_cell.length_c   1.000
_cell.angle_alpha   90.00
_cell.angle_beta   90.00
_cell.angle_gamma   90.00
#
_symmetry.space_group_name_H-M   'P 1'
#
loop_
_entity.id
_entity.type
_entity.pdbx_description
1 polymer ?
#
loop_
_entity_poly.entity_id
_entity_poly.type
_entity_poly.pdbx_seq_one_letter_code
_entity_poly.pdbx_strand_id
1 'polypeptide(L)'
;MIRPRAECLRIRCRWILPIGRPALESGWIGISGGIVTSLGQGIPPGPFIDLEDAIIVPGFVNAHTHLEFSNLQSPLDTSGGLLAWIPRVVAMRRQRDPHTVCDAITKGIEESLAAGVTAIGDIVTTEYPTKKSTDPQIVCLQEVLGLSPLSASRIQTMRTRLASLRSAGYRVGISPHAPYSLSWTNSHSLCTEASKHSMVMAMHLGEGPLEEEFTKTSSGPWKDLLQHY
;
A
#
# COMPACT_ATOMS: atom_id res chain seq x y z
N MET A 1 -37.73 21.47 -6.99
CA MET A 1 -36.49 22.07 -6.44
C MET A 1 -35.35 21.74 -7.35
N ILE A 2 -34.84 22.69 -8.13
CA ILE A 2 -33.65 22.50 -8.97
C ILE A 2 -32.45 22.55 -8.03
N ARG A 3 -31.75 21.41 -7.86
CA ARG A 3 -30.46 21.41 -7.14
C ARG A 3 -29.51 22.35 -7.90
N PRO A 4 -28.83 23.32 -7.20
CA PRO A 4 -27.85 24.14 -7.89
C PRO A 4 -26.83 23.18 -8.54
N ARG A 5 -26.51 23.41 -9.81
CA ARG A 5 -25.42 22.71 -10.50
C ARG A 5 -24.17 22.95 -9.68
N ALA A 6 -23.54 21.88 -9.19
CA ALA A 6 -22.25 21.99 -8.52
C ALA A 6 -21.32 22.79 -9.45
N GLU A 7 -20.77 23.89 -8.93
CA GLU A 7 -19.84 24.72 -9.69
C GLU A 7 -18.72 23.84 -10.22
N CYS A 8 -18.51 23.90 -11.54
CA CYS A 8 -17.45 23.14 -12.19
C CYS A 8 -16.16 23.95 -12.05
N LEU A 9 -15.24 23.51 -11.19
CA LEU A 9 -13.89 24.04 -11.11
C LEU A 9 -13.13 23.65 -12.39
N ARG A 10 -12.55 24.63 -13.10
CA ARG A 10 -11.68 24.37 -14.24
C ARG A 10 -10.27 24.80 -13.93
N ILE A 11 -9.31 23.96 -14.29
CA ILE A 11 -7.89 24.22 -14.06
C ILE A 11 -7.16 24.01 -15.37
N ARG A 12 -6.42 25.01 -15.80
CA ARG A 12 -5.57 25.00 -17.00
C ARG A 12 -4.11 24.97 -16.58
N CYS A 13 -3.27 24.32 -17.37
CA CYS A 13 -1.82 24.33 -17.19
C CYS A 13 -1.11 24.08 -18.52
N ARG A 14 0.24 24.15 -18.50
CA ARG A 14 1.04 23.86 -19.69
C ARG A 14 0.86 22.44 -20.20
N TRP A 15 0.88 21.45 -19.31
CA TRP A 15 0.76 20.05 -19.69
C TRP A 15 -0.23 19.29 -18.80
N ILE A 16 -1.05 18.46 -19.44
CA ILE A 16 -1.81 17.41 -18.76
C ILE A 16 -1.33 16.07 -19.31
N LEU A 17 -0.94 15.17 -18.40
CA LEU A 17 -0.47 13.82 -18.70
C LEU A 17 -1.51 12.78 -18.23
N PRO A 18 -2.59 12.53 -19.00
CA PRO A 18 -3.57 11.53 -18.63
C PRO A 18 -2.99 10.14 -18.92
N ILE A 19 -3.17 9.19 -17.97
CA ILE A 19 -2.73 7.82 -18.21
C ILE A 19 -3.56 7.19 -19.34
N GLY A 20 -2.87 6.54 -20.30
CA GLY A 20 -3.51 5.87 -21.43
C GLY A 20 -3.99 6.76 -22.56
N ARG A 21 -3.62 8.05 -22.56
CA ARG A 21 -3.86 9.01 -23.66
C ARG A 21 -2.64 9.87 -23.90
N PRO A 22 -2.47 10.46 -25.10
CA PRO A 22 -1.40 11.42 -25.35
C PRO A 22 -1.43 12.60 -24.40
N ALA A 23 -0.24 13.17 -24.14
CA ALA A 23 -0.12 14.43 -23.40
C ALA A 23 -0.86 15.56 -24.11
N LEU A 24 -1.47 16.44 -23.34
CA LEU A 24 -2.18 17.61 -23.83
C LEU A 24 -1.38 18.87 -23.48
N GLU A 25 -0.81 19.53 -24.48
CA GLU A 25 -0.20 20.85 -24.32
C GLU A 25 -1.27 21.92 -24.19
N SER A 26 -1.03 22.93 -23.34
CA SER A 26 -2.06 23.93 -22.99
C SER A 26 -3.39 23.28 -22.59
N GLY A 27 -3.31 22.24 -21.77
CA GLY A 27 -4.45 21.42 -21.38
C GLY A 27 -5.26 22.02 -20.23
N TRP A 28 -6.51 21.60 -20.11
CA TRP A 28 -7.34 21.94 -18.95
C TRP A 28 -8.18 20.74 -18.51
N ILE A 29 -8.52 20.70 -17.23
CA ILE A 29 -9.45 19.74 -16.63
C ILE A 29 -10.66 20.49 -16.05
N GLY A 30 -11.82 19.85 -16.11
CA GLY A 30 -13.02 20.31 -15.39
C GLY A 30 -13.37 19.31 -14.30
N ILE A 31 -13.59 19.82 -13.07
CA ILE A 31 -13.87 19.02 -11.87
C ILE A 31 -15.25 19.43 -11.35
N SER A 32 -16.12 18.46 -11.12
CA SER A 32 -17.41 18.66 -10.49
C SER A 32 -17.67 17.54 -9.48
N GLY A 33 -18.05 17.90 -8.26
CA GLY A 33 -18.28 16.93 -7.19
C GLY A 33 -17.06 16.07 -6.85
N GLY A 34 -15.84 16.61 -6.99
CA GLY A 34 -14.59 15.88 -6.73
C GLY A 34 -14.17 14.92 -7.86
N ILE A 35 -14.85 14.92 -8.99
CA ILE A 35 -14.58 14.03 -10.13
C ILE A 35 -14.14 14.88 -11.33
N VAL A 36 -13.11 14.43 -12.05
CA VAL A 36 -12.73 14.99 -13.35
C VAL A 36 -13.82 14.61 -14.37
N THR A 37 -14.58 15.61 -14.82
CA THR A 37 -15.72 15.43 -15.72
C THR A 37 -15.43 15.80 -17.17
N SER A 38 -14.37 16.57 -17.39
CA SER A 38 -13.98 17.02 -18.73
C SER A 38 -12.47 17.23 -18.83
N LEU A 39 -11.99 17.12 -20.05
CA LEU A 39 -10.59 17.29 -20.41
C LEU A 39 -10.55 17.97 -21.79
N GLY A 40 -9.68 18.97 -21.96
CA GLY A 40 -9.55 19.68 -23.24
C GLY A 40 -8.23 20.40 -23.40
N GLN A 41 -8.06 21.05 -24.54
CA GLN A 41 -6.90 21.89 -24.88
C GLN A 41 -7.34 23.34 -25.16
N GLY A 42 -6.40 24.26 -24.98
CA GLY A 42 -6.63 25.70 -25.22
C GLY A 42 -7.29 26.37 -24.02
N ILE A 43 -8.23 27.27 -24.31
CA ILE A 43 -8.94 28.07 -23.29
C ILE A 43 -10.17 27.29 -22.83
N PRO A 44 -10.31 26.98 -21.53
CA PRO A 44 -11.51 26.31 -21.02
C PRO A 44 -12.74 27.23 -21.12
N PRO A 45 -13.96 26.67 -21.28
CA PRO A 45 -15.18 27.46 -21.30
C PRO A 45 -15.50 28.02 -19.90
N GLY A 46 -15.66 29.34 -19.79
CA GLY A 46 -16.00 30.04 -18.55
C GLY A 46 -14.81 30.24 -17.58
N PRO A 47 -15.05 30.59 -16.32
CA PRO A 47 -14.00 30.88 -15.36
C PRO A 47 -13.09 29.66 -15.09
N PHE A 48 -11.79 29.90 -14.93
CA PHE A 48 -10.79 28.88 -14.68
C PHE A 48 -9.62 29.43 -13.85
N ILE A 49 -8.87 28.51 -13.22
CA ILE A 49 -7.59 28.79 -12.59
C ILE A 49 -6.50 28.41 -13.59
N ASP A 50 -5.57 29.33 -13.86
CA ASP A 50 -4.40 29.02 -14.68
C ASP A 50 -3.19 28.76 -13.78
N LEU A 51 -2.63 27.57 -13.89
CA LEU A 51 -1.40 27.15 -13.18
C LEU A 51 -0.15 27.43 -14.02
N GLU A 52 -0.31 28.07 -15.19
CA GLU A 52 0.77 28.50 -16.07
C GLU A 52 1.71 27.31 -16.45
N ASP A 53 3.01 27.39 -16.08
CA ASP A 53 4.05 26.41 -16.41
C ASP A 53 4.02 25.20 -15.46
N ALA A 54 2.86 24.61 -15.29
CA ALA A 54 2.64 23.43 -14.45
C ALA A 54 2.32 22.18 -15.29
N ILE A 55 2.45 21.03 -14.68
CA ILE A 55 2.04 19.73 -15.22
C ILE A 55 1.01 19.12 -14.28
N ILE A 56 -0.15 18.77 -14.81
CA ILE A 56 -1.16 17.99 -14.07
C ILE A 56 -1.01 16.51 -14.45
N VAL A 57 -0.88 15.69 -13.44
CA VAL A 57 -0.81 14.23 -13.55
C VAL A 57 -1.85 13.59 -12.62
N PRO A 58 -2.28 12.34 -12.87
CA PRO A 58 -3.03 11.59 -11.87
C PRO A 58 -2.22 11.43 -10.58
N GLY A 59 -2.90 11.33 -9.45
CA GLY A 59 -2.23 11.04 -8.18
C GLY A 59 -1.42 9.74 -8.26
N PHE A 60 -0.28 9.71 -7.55
CA PHE A 60 0.61 8.56 -7.55
C PHE A 60 -0.01 7.37 -6.80
N VAL A 61 0.43 6.18 -7.17
CA VAL A 61 0.07 4.93 -6.50
C VAL A 61 1.32 4.34 -5.85
N ASN A 62 1.31 4.22 -4.53
CA ASN A 62 2.30 3.42 -3.81
C ASN A 62 1.72 2.01 -3.61
N ALA A 63 2.09 1.08 -4.48
CA ALA A 63 1.51 -0.25 -4.50
C ALA A 63 2.03 -1.17 -3.37
N HIS A 64 3.13 -0.79 -2.69
CA HIS A 64 3.73 -1.59 -1.63
C HIS A 64 4.47 -0.69 -0.63
N THR A 65 4.05 -0.76 0.62
CA THR A 65 4.71 -0.07 1.74
C THR A 65 4.43 -0.77 3.06
N HIS A 66 5.17 -0.39 4.10
CA HIS A 66 4.97 -0.75 5.49
C HIS A 66 4.85 0.54 6.31
N LEU A 67 3.68 1.16 6.32
CA LEU A 67 3.45 2.44 6.98
C LEU A 67 3.75 2.43 8.49
N GLU A 68 3.71 1.26 9.10
CA GLU A 68 4.08 1.07 10.51
C GLU A 68 5.51 1.57 10.83
N PHE A 69 6.38 1.75 9.84
CA PHE A 69 7.75 2.23 10.03
C PHE A 69 7.94 3.73 9.80
N SER A 70 6.90 4.48 9.47
CA SER A 70 7.01 5.89 9.05
C SER A 70 7.48 6.85 10.15
N ASN A 71 7.51 6.43 11.42
CA ASN A 71 8.03 7.26 12.52
C ASN A 71 9.44 6.85 12.99
N LEU A 72 10.14 5.99 12.26
CA LEU A 72 11.53 5.68 12.59
C LEU A 72 12.38 6.94 12.44
N GLN A 73 13.13 7.27 13.49
CA GLN A 73 13.98 8.47 13.52
C GLN A 73 15.24 8.33 12.68
N SER A 74 15.67 7.10 12.45
CA SER A 74 16.80 6.78 11.58
C SER A 74 16.53 5.45 10.84
N PRO A 75 17.06 5.30 9.63
CA PRO A 75 17.00 4.03 8.92
C PRO A 75 17.64 2.92 9.75
N LEU A 76 17.09 1.71 9.67
CA LEU A 76 17.77 0.53 10.19
C LEU A 76 19.04 0.28 9.37
N ASP A 77 20.11 -0.12 10.05
CA ASP A 77 21.35 -0.48 9.37
C ASP A 77 21.14 -1.63 8.39
N THR A 78 21.46 -1.40 7.13
CA THR A 78 21.34 -2.34 6.02
C THR A 78 22.66 -3.06 5.71
N SER A 79 23.71 -2.80 6.47
CA SER A 79 24.98 -3.51 6.31
C SER A 79 24.79 -5.01 6.51
N GLY A 80 25.40 -5.82 5.66
CA GLY A 80 25.24 -7.27 5.64
C GLY A 80 24.01 -7.76 4.86
N GLY A 81 23.28 -6.87 4.16
CA GLY A 81 22.16 -7.22 3.29
C GLY A 81 20.91 -7.68 4.03
N LEU A 82 19.98 -8.29 3.29
CA LEU A 82 18.65 -8.66 3.79
C LEU A 82 18.69 -9.64 4.96
N LEU A 83 19.61 -10.63 4.93
CA LEU A 83 19.77 -11.62 6.00
C LEU A 83 20.16 -11.00 7.35
N ALA A 84 20.98 -9.96 7.35
CA ALA A 84 21.34 -9.22 8.55
C ALA A 84 20.28 -8.19 8.97
N TRP A 85 19.54 -7.68 8.00
CA TRP A 85 18.52 -6.65 8.23
C TRP A 85 17.23 -7.23 8.84
N ILE A 86 16.75 -8.40 8.39
CA ILE A 86 15.50 -9.00 8.90
C ILE A 86 15.50 -9.21 10.41
N PRO A 87 16.55 -9.78 11.05
CA PRO A 87 16.61 -9.88 12.50
C PRO A 87 16.47 -8.54 13.22
N ARG A 88 17.02 -7.47 12.65
CA ARG A 88 16.92 -6.10 13.20
C ARG A 88 15.47 -5.60 13.13
N VAL A 89 14.78 -5.83 12.01
CA VAL A 89 13.35 -5.51 11.87
C VAL A 89 12.50 -6.27 12.88
N VAL A 90 12.73 -7.57 13.03
CA VAL A 90 12.00 -8.42 13.99
C VAL A 90 12.24 -7.95 15.42
N ALA A 91 13.48 -7.65 15.78
CA ALA A 91 13.83 -7.14 17.11
C ALA A 91 13.16 -5.78 17.37
N MET A 92 13.20 -4.88 16.41
CA MET A 92 12.56 -3.57 16.48
C MET A 92 11.05 -3.69 16.63
N ARG A 93 10.38 -4.51 15.80
CA ARG A 93 8.92 -4.76 15.89
C ARG A 93 8.50 -5.23 17.28
N ARG A 94 9.26 -6.15 17.90
CA ARG A 94 8.96 -6.70 19.24
C ARG A 94 9.03 -5.66 20.38
N GLN A 95 9.74 -4.57 20.17
CA GLN A 95 9.96 -3.52 21.18
C GLN A 95 8.99 -2.34 21.02
N ARG A 96 8.18 -2.30 19.95
CA ARG A 96 7.30 -1.16 19.67
C ARG A 96 6.00 -1.25 20.43
N ASP A 97 5.60 -0.13 21.01
CA ASP A 97 4.28 0.04 21.59
C ASP A 97 3.21 0.17 20.48
N PRO A 98 2.06 -0.53 20.60
CA PRO A 98 0.98 -0.47 19.62
C PRO A 98 0.47 0.95 19.33
N HIS A 99 0.39 1.84 20.31
CA HIS A 99 -0.03 3.24 20.09
C HIS A 99 0.97 3.97 19.19
N THR A 100 2.26 3.83 19.45
CA THR A 100 3.33 4.39 18.62
C THR A 100 3.27 3.88 17.17
N VAL A 101 2.80 2.65 16.97
CA VAL A 101 2.62 2.10 15.62
C VAL A 101 1.43 2.74 14.90
N CYS A 102 0.32 2.95 15.57
CA CYS A 102 -0.84 3.66 15.00
C CYS A 102 -0.48 5.10 14.60
N ASP A 103 0.30 5.80 15.42
CA ASP A 103 0.81 7.14 15.12
C ASP A 103 1.75 7.11 13.89
N ALA A 104 2.61 6.09 13.77
CA ALA A 104 3.47 5.91 12.61
C ALA A 104 2.66 5.74 11.32
N ILE A 105 1.64 4.90 11.35
CA ILE A 105 0.76 4.67 10.20
C ILE A 105 0.07 5.97 9.80
N THR A 106 -0.49 6.69 10.78
CA THR A 106 -1.15 7.98 10.53
C THR A 106 -0.19 8.98 9.88
N LYS A 107 1.02 9.12 10.42
CA LYS A 107 2.06 9.96 9.85
C LYS A 107 2.43 9.55 8.42
N GLY A 108 2.61 8.25 8.17
CA GLY A 108 2.93 7.74 6.84
C GLY A 108 1.82 7.98 5.81
N ILE A 109 0.56 7.93 6.22
CA ILE A 109 -0.59 8.31 5.38
C ILE A 109 -0.51 9.80 5.02
N GLU A 110 -0.29 10.66 6.00
CA GLU A 110 -0.21 12.11 5.82
C GLU A 110 0.98 12.51 4.92
N GLU A 111 2.16 11.93 5.15
CA GLU A 111 3.35 12.14 4.31
C GLU A 111 3.14 11.66 2.86
N SER A 112 2.51 10.49 2.68
CA SER A 112 2.18 9.95 1.36
C SER A 112 1.24 10.89 0.61
N LEU A 113 0.19 11.36 1.27
CA LEU A 113 -0.77 12.30 0.68
C LEU A 113 -0.11 13.63 0.32
N ALA A 114 0.74 14.17 1.20
CA ALA A 114 1.50 15.39 0.95
C ALA A 114 2.47 15.26 -0.24
N ALA A 115 2.96 14.04 -0.50
CA ALA A 115 3.79 13.72 -1.67
C ALA A 115 2.98 13.41 -2.94
N GLY A 116 1.64 13.57 -2.92
CA GLY A 116 0.77 13.34 -4.07
C GLY A 116 0.35 11.89 -4.28
N VAL A 117 0.57 11.00 -3.32
CA VAL A 117 0.11 9.60 -3.37
C VAL A 117 -1.37 9.55 -2.99
N THR A 118 -2.21 9.03 -3.89
CA THR A 118 -3.66 8.96 -3.71
C THR A 118 -4.19 7.53 -3.55
N ALA A 119 -3.33 6.52 -3.75
CA ALA A 119 -3.65 5.13 -3.50
C ALA A 119 -2.44 4.39 -2.90
N ILE A 120 -2.69 3.56 -1.89
CA ILE A 120 -1.64 2.86 -1.13
C ILE A 120 -2.01 1.39 -0.98
N GLY A 121 -1.06 0.49 -1.24
CA GLY A 121 -1.07 -0.90 -0.80
C GLY A 121 -0.16 -1.05 0.41
N ASP A 122 -0.73 -1.18 1.60
CA ASP A 122 0.03 -1.27 2.84
C ASP A 122 0.04 -2.70 3.40
N ILE A 123 1.22 -3.19 3.73
CA ILE A 123 1.43 -4.50 4.35
C ILE A 123 1.19 -4.35 5.86
N VAL A 124 0.13 -4.97 6.36
CA VAL A 124 -0.38 -4.75 7.72
C VAL A 124 -0.06 -5.93 8.61
N THR A 125 0.59 -5.66 9.74
CA THR A 125 0.92 -6.68 10.76
C THR A 125 0.22 -6.41 12.09
N THR A 126 -0.29 -5.21 12.30
CA THR A 126 -0.84 -4.72 13.56
C THR A 126 -2.26 -4.15 13.40
N GLU A 127 -2.80 -3.55 14.45
CA GLU A 127 -4.01 -2.75 14.38
C GLU A 127 -3.78 -1.48 13.56
N TYR A 128 -4.86 -0.95 13.02
CA TYR A 128 -4.82 0.15 12.07
C TYR A 128 -5.68 1.32 12.57
N PRO A 129 -5.28 2.58 12.35
CA PRO A 129 -6.07 3.74 12.77
C PRO A 129 -7.43 3.78 12.07
N THR A 130 -8.35 4.54 12.63
CA THR A 130 -9.66 4.78 11.99
C THR A 130 -9.49 5.60 10.72
N LYS A 131 -10.09 5.15 9.63
CA LYS A 131 -10.03 5.83 8.33
C LYS A 131 -10.70 7.19 8.38
N LYS A 132 -10.00 8.21 7.87
CA LYS A 132 -10.54 9.57 7.66
C LYS A 132 -11.08 9.71 6.22
N SER A 133 -12.02 10.59 6.01
CA SER A 133 -12.57 10.88 4.67
C SER A 133 -11.55 11.52 3.72
N THR A 134 -10.51 12.12 4.26
CA THR A 134 -9.41 12.75 3.54
C THR A 134 -8.27 11.79 3.20
N ASP A 135 -8.27 10.59 3.76
CA ASP A 135 -7.21 9.61 3.49
C ASP A 135 -7.22 9.17 2.02
N PRO A 136 -6.05 8.80 1.47
CA PRO A 136 -5.97 8.17 0.16
C PRO A 136 -6.74 6.84 0.13
N GLN A 137 -6.89 6.26 -1.04
CA GLN A 137 -7.44 4.91 -1.12
C GLN A 137 -6.41 3.91 -0.60
N ILE A 138 -6.71 3.23 0.50
CA ILE A 138 -5.80 2.27 1.11
C ILE A 138 -6.36 0.86 0.98
N VAL A 139 -5.51 -0.06 0.49
CA VAL A 139 -5.72 -1.50 0.57
C VAL A 139 -4.81 -2.04 1.67
N CYS A 140 -5.40 -2.47 2.78
CA CYS A 140 -4.69 -3.10 3.87
C CYS A 140 -4.46 -4.59 3.56
N LEU A 141 -3.23 -4.96 3.32
CA LEU A 141 -2.80 -6.32 2.97
C LEU A 141 -2.30 -7.03 4.23
N GLN A 142 -3.16 -7.84 4.84
CA GLN A 142 -2.81 -8.55 6.08
C GLN A 142 -1.67 -9.54 5.84
N GLU A 143 -0.53 -9.29 6.45
CA GLU A 143 0.65 -10.14 6.33
C GLU A 143 0.46 -11.44 7.11
N VAL A 144 0.86 -12.56 6.49
CA VAL A 144 0.84 -13.90 7.08
C VAL A 144 2.16 -14.60 6.85
N LEU A 145 2.79 -15.04 7.94
CA LEU A 145 4.00 -15.85 7.94
C LEU A 145 3.70 -17.23 8.56
N GLY A 146 4.50 -18.23 8.24
CA GLY A 146 4.45 -19.53 8.92
C GLY A 146 4.93 -20.68 8.05
N LEU A 147 6.03 -21.31 8.47
CA LEU A 147 6.57 -22.51 7.83
C LEU A 147 5.79 -23.77 8.25
N SER A 148 5.35 -23.82 9.51
CA SER A 148 4.43 -24.88 9.97
C SER A 148 3.00 -24.59 9.52
N PRO A 149 2.14 -25.64 9.37
CA PRO A 149 0.74 -25.45 9.00
C PRO A 149 0.04 -24.42 9.90
N LEU A 150 -0.71 -23.52 9.27
CA LEU A 150 -1.48 -22.52 10.02
C LEU A 150 -2.59 -23.23 10.80
N SER A 151 -2.61 -23.01 12.11
CA SER A 151 -3.70 -23.52 12.95
C SER A 151 -5.04 -22.82 12.61
N ALA A 152 -6.13 -23.50 12.90
CA ALA A 152 -7.47 -22.90 12.73
C ALA A 152 -7.61 -21.58 13.49
N SER A 153 -7.00 -21.45 14.67
CA SER A 153 -6.98 -20.21 15.46
C SER A 153 -6.24 -19.07 14.75
N ARG A 154 -5.12 -19.33 14.12
CA ARG A 154 -4.38 -18.31 13.35
C ARG A 154 -5.18 -17.83 12.12
N ILE A 155 -5.81 -18.75 11.42
CA ILE A 155 -6.70 -18.41 10.30
C ILE A 155 -7.89 -17.57 10.82
N GLN A 156 -8.48 -17.94 11.94
CA GLN A 156 -9.58 -17.18 12.54
C GLN A 156 -9.14 -15.78 12.98
N THR A 157 -7.97 -15.64 13.58
CA THR A 157 -7.38 -14.34 13.94
C THR A 157 -7.20 -13.45 12.71
N MET A 158 -6.65 -14.00 11.63
CA MET A 158 -6.53 -13.27 10.35
C MET A 158 -7.91 -12.80 9.85
N ARG A 159 -8.91 -13.66 9.82
CA ARG A 159 -10.27 -13.31 9.40
C ARG A 159 -10.88 -12.21 10.27
N THR A 160 -10.70 -12.29 11.58
CA THR A 160 -11.18 -11.26 12.52
C THR A 160 -10.53 -9.90 12.23
N ARG A 161 -9.22 -9.87 11.99
CA ARG A 161 -8.50 -8.64 11.60
C ARG A 161 -9.00 -8.08 10.27
N LEU A 162 -9.16 -8.91 9.25
CA LEU A 162 -9.72 -8.48 7.96
C LEU A 162 -11.14 -7.91 8.11
N ALA A 163 -11.97 -8.50 8.97
CA ALA A 163 -13.31 -7.99 9.26
C ALA A 163 -13.26 -6.63 9.97
N SER A 164 -12.36 -6.47 10.95
CA SER A 164 -12.13 -5.19 11.65
C SER A 164 -11.72 -4.08 10.68
N LEU A 165 -10.74 -4.35 9.81
CA LEU A 165 -10.28 -3.39 8.80
C LEU A 165 -11.41 -2.99 7.82
N ARG A 166 -12.23 -3.94 7.38
CA ARG A 166 -13.41 -3.65 6.54
C ARG A 166 -14.41 -2.77 7.26
N SER A 167 -14.68 -3.07 8.54
CA SER A 167 -15.59 -2.27 9.37
C SER A 167 -15.08 -0.85 9.60
N ALA A 168 -13.76 -0.67 9.63
CA ALA A 168 -13.11 0.64 9.67
C ALA A 168 -13.12 1.37 8.31
N GLY A 169 -13.68 0.77 7.24
CA GLY A 169 -13.84 1.39 5.92
C GLY A 169 -12.68 1.17 4.96
N TYR A 170 -11.75 0.28 5.28
CA TYR A 170 -10.63 -0.05 4.38
C TYR A 170 -10.98 -1.16 3.39
N ARG A 171 -10.37 -1.10 2.22
CA ARG A 171 -10.26 -2.29 1.36
C ARG A 171 -9.22 -3.23 1.96
N VAL A 172 -9.43 -4.53 1.83
CA VAL A 172 -8.53 -5.50 2.44
C VAL A 172 -8.06 -6.54 1.43
N GLY A 173 -6.88 -7.06 1.70
CA GLY A 173 -6.26 -8.16 0.98
C GLY A 173 -5.41 -9.01 1.91
N ILE A 174 -4.72 -9.99 1.36
CA ILE A 174 -3.82 -10.88 2.09
C ILE A 174 -2.41 -10.73 1.50
N SER A 175 -1.42 -10.64 2.38
CA SER A 175 -0.01 -10.73 2.01
C SER A 175 0.60 -12.02 2.57
N PRO A 176 0.65 -13.12 1.80
CA PRO A 176 1.57 -14.22 2.06
C PRO A 176 2.99 -13.64 2.01
N HIS A 177 3.71 -13.60 3.14
CA HIS A 177 4.91 -12.78 3.28
C HIS A 177 5.94 -13.02 2.16
N ALA A 178 6.58 -14.19 2.15
CA ALA A 178 7.60 -14.52 1.16
C ALA A 178 7.76 -16.04 1.02
N PRO A 179 8.33 -16.56 -0.08
CA PRO A 179 8.52 -18.00 -0.28
C PRO A 179 9.38 -18.67 0.80
N TYR A 180 10.35 -17.94 1.35
CA TYR A 180 11.24 -18.47 2.39
C TYR A 180 10.62 -18.51 3.79
N SER A 181 9.53 -17.80 4.03
CA SER A 181 8.91 -17.65 5.35
C SER A 181 7.51 -18.27 5.43
N LEU A 182 7.03 -18.87 4.35
CA LEU A 182 5.72 -19.45 4.28
C LEU A 182 5.76 -20.82 3.58
N SER A 183 5.14 -21.85 4.20
CA SER A 183 5.06 -23.16 3.55
C SER A 183 4.14 -23.13 2.33
N TRP A 184 4.37 -24.05 1.38
CA TRP A 184 3.51 -24.22 0.22
C TRP A 184 2.05 -24.46 0.59
N THR A 185 1.79 -25.28 1.59
CA THR A 185 0.44 -25.58 2.08
C THR A 185 -0.26 -24.33 2.58
N ASN A 186 0.45 -23.47 3.31
CA ASN A 186 -0.10 -22.21 3.80
C ASN A 186 -0.34 -21.22 2.65
N SER A 187 0.58 -21.12 1.71
CA SER A 187 0.41 -20.28 0.51
C SER A 187 -0.84 -20.67 -0.26
N HIS A 188 -1.03 -21.97 -0.51
CA HIS A 188 -2.22 -22.49 -1.20
C HIS A 188 -3.53 -22.18 -0.43
N SER A 189 -3.51 -22.35 0.89
CA SER A 189 -4.67 -22.03 1.74
C SER A 189 -5.03 -20.55 1.69
N LEU A 190 -4.03 -19.67 1.72
CA LEU A 190 -4.23 -18.21 1.64
C LEU A 190 -4.73 -17.78 0.25
N CYS A 191 -4.19 -18.37 -0.83
CA CYS A 191 -4.71 -18.15 -2.19
C CYS A 191 -6.18 -18.55 -2.30
N THR A 192 -6.55 -19.71 -1.73
CA THR A 192 -7.93 -20.17 -1.71
C THR A 192 -8.84 -19.21 -0.93
N GLU A 193 -8.38 -18.73 0.22
CA GLU A 193 -9.14 -17.75 1.02
C GLU A 193 -9.30 -16.43 0.28
N ALA A 194 -8.24 -15.92 -0.32
CA ALA A 194 -8.29 -14.68 -1.11
C ALA A 194 -9.24 -14.80 -2.30
N SER A 195 -9.18 -15.92 -3.02
CA SER A 195 -10.06 -16.20 -4.17
C SER A 195 -11.53 -16.23 -3.78
N LYS A 196 -11.88 -16.93 -2.69
CA LYS A 196 -13.26 -17.03 -2.18
C LYS A 196 -13.89 -15.66 -1.90
N HIS A 197 -13.09 -14.69 -1.53
CA HIS A 197 -13.54 -13.37 -1.11
C HIS A 197 -13.14 -12.26 -2.09
N SER A 198 -12.65 -12.60 -3.28
CA SER A 198 -12.18 -11.65 -4.31
C SER A 198 -11.20 -10.60 -3.74
N MET A 199 -10.30 -11.06 -2.87
CA MET A 199 -9.30 -10.20 -2.24
C MET A 199 -8.04 -10.07 -3.09
N VAL A 200 -7.43 -8.90 -3.06
CA VAL A 200 -6.10 -8.65 -3.63
C VAL A 200 -5.05 -9.39 -2.81
N MET A 201 -3.99 -9.84 -3.47
CA MET A 201 -2.84 -10.45 -2.82
C MET A 201 -1.56 -9.73 -3.22
N ALA A 202 -0.60 -9.68 -2.28
CA ALA A 202 0.76 -9.24 -2.51
C ALA A 202 1.74 -10.18 -1.80
N MET A 203 2.96 -10.32 -2.33
CA MET A 203 4.01 -11.16 -1.74
C MET A 203 5.37 -10.52 -2.00
N HIS A 204 6.26 -10.58 -1.04
CA HIS A 204 7.66 -10.26 -1.27
C HIS A 204 8.28 -11.41 -2.08
N LEU A 205 8.83 -11.09 -3.22
CA LEU A 205 9.39 -12.08 -4.14
C LEU A 205 10.55 -11.48 -4.93
N GLY A 206 11.63 -12.24 -5.03
CA GLY A 206 12.80 -11.82 -5.80
C GLY A 206 13.64 -10.77 -5.08
N GLU A 207 13.71 -10.82 -3.74
CA GLU A 207 14.42 -9.84 -2.90
C GLU A 207 15.96 -9.97 -3.02
N GLY A 208 16.46 -11.04 -3.62
CA GLY A 208 17.88 -11.16 -3.89
C GLY A 208 18.35 -12.59 -4.22
N PRO A 209 19.63 -12.73 -4.61
CA PRO A 209 20.19 -14.02 -5.04
C PRO A 209 20.10 -15.14 -3.97
N LEU A 210 20.19 -14.77 -2.70
CA LEU A 210 20.11 -15.75 -1.60
C LEU A 210 18.71 -16.32 -1.41
N GLU A 211 17.66 -15.55 -1.72
CA GLU A 211 16.27 -16.04 -1.77
C GLU A 211 16.12 -17.02 -2.95
N GLU A 212 16.66 -16.69 -4.09
CA GLU A 212 16.62 -17.54 -5.28
C GLU A 212 17.33 -18.87 -5.01
N GLU A 213 18.52 -18.83 -4.40
CA GLU A 213 19.26 -20.03 -3.99
C GLU A 213 18.40 -20.91 -3.05
N PHE A 214 17.86 -20.31 -1.98
CA PHE A 214 17.05 -21.05 -1.01
C PHE A 214 15.79 -21.63 -1.65
N THR A 215 15.11 -20.89 -2.49
CA THR A 215 13.87 -21.34 -3.15
C THR A 215 14.14 -22.52 -4.09
N LYS A 216 15.31 -22.56 -4.75
CA LYS A 216 15.70 -23.64 -5.67
C LYS A 216 16.24 -24.86 -4.96
N THR A 217 16.99 -24.68 -3.88
CA THR A 217 17.82 -25.73 -3.29
C THR A 217 17.42 -26.13 -1.88
N SER A 218 16.61 -25.35 -1.21
CA SER A 218 16.29 -25.47 0.23
C SER A 218 17.54 -25.48 1.11
N SER A 219 18.58 -24.78 0.69
CA SER A 219 19.89 -24.67 1.37
C SER A 219 20.39 -23.22 1.36
N GLY A 220 21.58 -23.00 1.93
CA GLY A 220 22.21 -21.69 1.97
C GLY A 220 21.85 -20.88 3.21
N PRO A 221 22.35 -19.63 3.30
CA PRO A 221 22.25 -18.79 4.51
C PRO A 221 20.81 -18.52 4.98
N TRP A 222 19.82 -18.54 4.09
CA TRP A 222 18.41 -18.44 4.47
C TRP A 222 17.95 -19.60 5.32
N LYS A 223 18.37 -20.82 5.02
CA LYS A 223 18.04 -22.00 5.82
C LYS A 223 18.54 -21.84 7.25
N ASP A 224 19.77 -21.39 7.41
CA ASP A 224 20.38 -21.22 8.73
C ASP A 224 19.65 -20.14 9.54
N LEU A 225 19.30 -19.02 8.91
CA LEU A 225 18.50 -17.98 9.55
C LEU A 225 17.13 -18.49 10.02
N LEU A 226 16.42 -19.21 9.16
CA LEU A 226 15.05 -19.68 9.45
C LEU A 226 14.98 -20.75 10.54
N GLN A 227 16.07 -21.44 10.83
CA GLN A 227 16.13 -22.39 11.96
C GLN A 227 16.04 -21.70 13.33
N HIS A 228 16.21 -20.37 13.39
CA HIS A 228 16.15 -19.56 14.61
C HIS A 228 14.78 -18.91 14.83
N TYR A 229 13.83 -19.10 13.92
CA TYR A 229 12.47 -18.55 13.96
C TYR A 229 11.39 -19.63 13.89
#